data_d498386b0cb8766ff8908a979afb41ad
#
_entry.id   d498386b0cb8766ff8908a979afb41ad
#
_cell.length_a   1.000
_cell.length_b   1.000
_cell.length_c   1.000
_cell.angle_alpha   90.00
_cell.angle_beta   90.00
_cell.angle_gamma   90.00
#
_symmetry.space_group_name_H-M   'P 1'
#
loop_
_entity.id
_entity.type
_entity.pdbx_description
1 polymer ?
#
loop_
_entity_poly.entity_id
_entity_poly.type
_entity_poly.pdbx_seq_one_letter_code
_entity_poly.pdbx_strand_id
1 'polypeptide(L)'
;AETGTPRLSDNDDFVLEGGAIESDGKGTVFTTSFCLLAPNRNQPLDQDEIEEELRFRLKAKRIVWLHHGSLKGDDTDGHIDTTVRLAPDDTILYNKCYDSNDEQYEDFLALEEELRALRTTGGKPYRLVPLPQPAAIYDNGGTLSDRKEDDSYERLPATYADFLIINGAVIVPTYNQPDNDKAACK
;
A
#
# COMPACT_ATOMS: atom_id res chain seq x y z
N ALA A 1 23.74 28.12 -13.64
CA ALA A 1 23.03 26.91 -13.27
C ALA A 1 22.51 26.29 -14.56
N GLU A 2 23.08 25.16 -14.99
CA GLU A 2 22.56 24.40 -16.11
C GLU A 2 21.20 23.81 -15.69
N THR A 3 20.14 24.27 -16.33
CA THR A 3 18.85 23.59 -16.28
C THR A 3 19.01 22.31 -17.11
N GLY A 4 19.47 21.23 -16.48
CA GLY A 4 19.57 19.95 -17.13
C GLY A 4 18.20 19.53 -17.64
N THR A 5 18.08 19.29 -18.94
CA THR A 5 16.89 18.69 -19.55
C THR A 5 16.64 17.35 -18.85
N PRO A 6 15.41 17.06 -18.40
CA PRO A 6 15.10 15.76 -17.84
C PRO A 6 15.53 14.66 -18.82
N ARG A 7 16.37 13.73 -18.41
CA ARG A 7 16.67 12.57 -19.22
C ARG A 7 15.46 11.62 -19.17
N LEU A 8 14.79 11.46 -20.29
CA LEU A 8 13.86 10.36 -20.49
C LEU A 8 14.69 9.09 -20.61
N SER A 9 14.40 8.11 -19.78
CA SER A 9 14.90 6.76 -19.89
C SER A 9 13.76 5.89 -20.38
N ASP A 10 13.99 5.13 -21.41
CA ASP A 10 13.09 4.10 -21.89
C ASP A 10 13.26 2.86 -20.97
N ASN A 11 12.18 2.43 -20.32
CA ASN A 11 12.11 1.28 -19.44
C ASN A 11 10.89 0.42 -19.77
N ASP A 12 10.47 0.38 -21.02
CA ASP A 12 9.28 -0.37 -21.48
C ASP A 12 9.40 -1.89 -21.29
N ASP A 13 10.59 -2.36 -20.90
CA ASP A 13 10.90 -3.74 -20.59
C ASP A 13 10.61 -4.16 -19.14
N PHE A 14 10.20 -3.22 -18.28
CA PHE A 14 9.91 -3.50 -16.87
C PHE A 14 8.74 -2.66 -16.35
N VAL A 15 7.68 -3.32 -15.92
CA VAL A 15 6.47 -2.68 -15.40
C VAL A 15 6.65 -2.33 -13.92
N LEU A 16 6.58 -1.04 -13.60
CA LEU A 16 6.65 -0.53 -12.23
C LEU A 16 5.78 0.72 -12.09
N GLU A 17 4.61 0.54 -11.53
CA GLU A 17 3.70 1.65 -11.23
C GLU A 17 4.18 2.41 -9.98
N GLY A 18 3.81 3.69 -9.88
CA GLY A 18 4.18 4.54 -8.74
C GLY A 18 3.66 3.98 -7.41
N GLY A 19 2.43 3.49 -7.40
CA GLY A 19 1.79 2.89 -6.22
C GLY A 19 2.30 1.50 -5.84
N ALA A 20 3.06 0.84 -6.73
CA ALA A 20 3.62 -0.49 -6.48
C ALA A 20 4.77 -0.48 -5.46
N ILE A 21 5.32 0.67 -5.14
CA ILE A 21 6.49 0.81 -4.26
C ILE A 21 6.36 1.96 -3.27
N GLU A 22 6.95 1.78 -2.09
CA GLU A 22 7.23 2.83 -1.12
C GLU A 22 8.74 2.88 -0.83
N SER A 23 9.29 4.06 -0.57
CA SER A 23 10.72 4.21 -0.29
C SER A 23 10.99 5.06 0.94
N ASP A 24 11.95 4.62 1.76
CA ASP A 24 12.44 5.39 2.91
C ASP A 24 13.40 6.53 2.52
N GLY A 25 13.73 6.67 1.24
CA GLY A 25 14.73 7.63 0.75
C GLY A 25 16.16 7.35 1.23
N LYS A 26 16.40 6.27 1.98
CA LYS A 26 17.71 5.87 2.52
C LYS A 26 18.26 4.61 1.84
N GLY A 27 17.51 4.08 0.88
CA GLY A 27 17.89 2.93 0.06
C GLY A 27 17.09 1.66 0.34
N THR A 28 16.06 1.72 1.18
CA THR A 28 15.08 0.63 1.32
C THR A 28 13.87 0.94 0.46
N VAL A 29 13.42 -0.03 -0.31
CA VAL A 29 12.19 -0.03 -1.08
C VAL A 29 11.29 -1.14 -0.57
N PHE A 30 10.03 -0.84 -0.36
CA PHE A 30 8.98 -1.76 0.04
C PHE A 30 8.06 -2.01 -1.15
N THR A 31 7.58 -3.21 -1.29
CA THR A 31 6.59 -3.62 -2.30
C THR A 31 5.75 -4.78 -1.77
N THR A 32 4.74 -5.19 -2.52
CA THR A 32 3.94 -6.37 -2.21
C THR A 32 4.23 -7.50 -3.21
N SER A 33 4.09 -8.73 -2.75
CA SER A 33 4.15 -9.90 -3.64
C SER A 33 2.95 -9.96 -4.58
N PHE A 34 1.79 -9.49 -4.15
CA PHE A 34 0.57 -9.43 -4.97
C PHE A 34 0.79 -8.59 -6.23
N CYS A 35 1.50 -7.45 -6.09
CA CYS A 35 1.74 -6.53 -7.17
C CYS A 35 2.83 -7.02 -8.12
N LEU A 36 4.07 -7.11 -7.65
CA LEU A 36 5.19 -7.31 -8.58
C LEU A 36 5.33 -8.73 -9.10
N LEU A 37 4.75 -9.74 -8.40
CA LEU A 37 4.69 -11.11 -8.89
C LEU A 37 3.39 -11.42 -9.65
N ALA A 38 2.52 -10.41 -9.87
CA ALA A 38 1.30 -10.58 -10.65
C ALA A 38 1.64 -11.07 -12.08
N PRO A 39 0.85 -12.02 -12.62
CA PRO A 39 1.18 -12.65 -13.90
C PRO A 39 1.11 -11.72 -15.12
N ASN A 40 0.50 -10.55 -14.97
CA ASN A 40 0.33 -9.54 -16.01
C ASN A 40 1.38 -8.42 -15.99
N ARG A 41 2.44 -8.50 -15.16
CA ARG A 41 3.47 -7.47 -15.03
C ARG A 41 4.81 -7.89 -15.62
N ASN A 42 5.65 -8.52 -14.83
CA ASN A 42 7.06 -8.75 -15.18
C ASN A 42 7.39 -10.21 -15.48
N GLN A 43 6.37 -11.04 -15.76
CA GLN A 43 6.61 -12.43 -16.09
C GLN A 43 7.45 -12.57 -17.39
N PRO A 44 8.41 -13.49 -17.47
CA PRO A 44 8.57 -14.64 -16.56
C PRO A 44 9.56 -14.42 -15.38
N LEU A 45 9.88 -13.16 -15.02
CA LEU A 45 10.83 -12.89 -13.95
C LEU A 45 10.32 -13.44 -12.61
N ASP A 46 11.22 -14.06 -11.85
CA ASP A 46 10.97 -14.46 -10.48
C ASP A 46 11.27 -13.32 -9.48
N GLN A 47 11.07 -13.58 -8.19
CA GLN A 47 11.27 -12.58 -7.15
C GLN A 47 12.70 -12.06 -7.08
N ASP A 48 13.69 -12.94 -7.22
CA ASP A 48 15.10 -12.56 -7.14
C ASP A 48 15.50 -11.69 -8.35
N GLU A 49 15.01 -12.05 -9.53
CA GLU A 49 15.23 -11.28 -10.76
C GLU A 49 14.56 -9.90 -10.70
N ILE A 50 13.35 -9.82 -10.15
CA ILE A 50 12.66 -8.53 -9.91
C ILE A 50 13.45 -7.69 -8.89
N GLU A 51 13.97 -8.28 -7.82
CA GLU A 51 14.83 -7.56 -6.87
C GLU A 51 16.08 -6.98 -7.52
N GLU A 52 16.71 -7.73 -8.42
CA GLU A 52 17.90 -7.25 -9.17
C GLU A 52 17.53 -6.03 -10.02
N GLU A 53 16.42 -6.08 -10.74
CA GLU A 53 15.90 -4.95 -11.51
C GLU A 53 15.60 -3.72 -10.65
N LEU A 54 14.91 -3.90 -9.52
CA LEU A 54 14.64 -2.81 -8.58
C LEU A 54 15.93 -2.19 -8.03
N ARG A 55 16.91 -3.03 -7.64
CA ARG A 55 18.21 -2.55 -7.18
C ARG A 55 18.96 -1.78 -8.27
N PHE A 56 18.90 -2.27 -9.49
CA PHE A 56 19.57 -1.63 -10.63
C PHE A 56 18.92 -0.29 -11.00
N ARG A 57 17.58 -0.27 -11.20
CA ARG A 57 16.83 0.90 -11.68
C ARG A 57 16.68 1.97 -10.60
N LEU A 58 16.35 1.60 -9.38
CA LEU A 58 16.09 2.51 -8.27
C LEU A 58 17.31 2.79 -7.39
N LYS A 59 18.43 2.09 -7.63
CA LYS A 59 19.63 2.10 -6.77
C LYS A 59 19.32 1.69 -5.33
N ALA A 60 18.29 0.86 -5.17
CA ALA A 60 17.89 0.32 -3.87
C ALA A 60 18.97 -0.62 -3.32
N LYS A 61 19.20 -0.54 -2.01
CA LYS A 61 20.14 -1.43 -1.29
C LYS A 61 19.41 -2.61 -0.68
N ARG A 62 18.15 -2.42 -0.37
CA ARG A 62 17.29 -3.41 0.28
C ARG A 62 15.90 -3.35 -0.31
N ILE A 63 15.33 -4.51 -0.61
CA ILE A 63 13.93 -4.66 -0.96
C ILE A 63 13.23 -5.39 0.18
N VAL A 64 12.07 -4.92 0.55
CA VAL A 64 11.18 -5.53 1.55
C VAL A 64 9.90 -5.92 0.84
N TRP A 65 9.57 -7.18 0.90
CA TRP A 65 8.34 -7.74 0.36
C TRP A 65 7.31 -7.89 1.47
N LEU A 66 6.10 -7.44 1.23
CA LEU A 66 4.94 -7.68 2.07
C LEU A 66 4.04 -8.71 1.39
N HIS A 67 3.54 -9.66 2.17
CA HIS A 67 2.76 -10.78 1.66
C HIS A 67 1.30 -10.76 2.14
N HIS A 68 0.95 -9.76 2.92
CA HIS A 68 -0.36 -9.57 3.51
C HIS A 68 -0.87 -8.15 3.32
N GLY A 69 -2.17 -7.93 3.59
CA GLY A 69 -2.81 -6.64 3.47
C GLY A 69 -3.43 -6.39 2.10
N SER A 70 -4.02 -7.43 1.49
CA SER A 70 -4.76 -7.30 0.24
C SER A 70 -6.08 -6.56 0.45
N LEU A 71 -6.22 -5.40 -0.18
CA LEU A 71 -7.43 -4.58 -0.09
C LEU A 71 -8.52 -5.15 -1.01
N LYS A 72 -9.67 -5.49 -0.45
CA LYS A 72 -10.81 -6.00 -1.25
C LYS A 72 -11.36 -4.93 -2.17
N GLY A 73 -11.61 -5.33 -3.42
CA GLY A 73 -12.09 -4.43 -4.47
C GLY A 73 -10.98 -3.63 -5.15
N ASP A 74 -9.72 -3.78 -4.70
CA ASP A 74 -8.58 -3.15 -5.36
C ASP A 74 -8.37 -3.75 -6.76
N ASP A 75 -8.31 -2.88 -7.77
CA ASP A 75 -8.09 -3.23 -9.17
C ASP A 75 -6.64 -2.97 -9.63
N THR A 76 -5.78 -2.57 -8.70
CA THR A 76 -4.35 -2.32 -8.96
C THR A 76 -3.48 -3.56 -8.76
N ASP A 77 -4.08 -4.71 -8.45
CA ASP A 77 -3.39 -5.96 -8.11
C ASP A 77 -2.41 -5.80 -6.92
N GLY A 78 -2.85 -5.13 -5.87
CA GLY A 78 -2.16 -5.06 -4.60
C GLY A 78 -1.05 -4.01 -4.50
N HIS A 79 -1.26 -2.81 -5.03
CA HIS A 79 -0.38 -1.66 -4.79
C HIS A 79 -0.15 -1.45 -3.30
N ILE A 80 1.11 -1.21 -2.91
CA ILE A 80 1.48 -1.03 -1.51
C ILE A 80 0.92 0.26 -0.91
N ASP A 81 0.81 1.33 -1.68
CA ASP A 81 0.36 2.64 -1.21
C ASP A 81 -1.12 2.65 -0.80
N THR A 82 -1.89 1.65 -1.22
CA THR A 82 -3.27 1.45 -0.76
C THR A 82 -3.34 0.94 0.68
N THR A 83 -2.27 0.36 1.23
CA THR A 83 -2.31 -0.31 2.55
C THR A 83 -1.18 0.08 3.48
N VAL A 84 0.01 0.43 2.96
CA VAL A 84 1.19 0.77 3.74
C VAL A 84 1.89 1.99 3.14
N ARG A 85 2.21 2.96 3.96
CA ARG A 85 2.96 4.17 3.56
C ARG A 85 4.14 4.41 4.48
N LEU A 86 5.21 4.95 3.94
CA LEU A 86 6.38 5.35 4.71
C LEU A 86 6.33 6.82 5.07
N ALA A 87 6.73 7.14 6.30
CA ALA A 87 6.83 8.50 6.82
C ALA A 87 8.22 8.74 7.45
N PRO A 88 8.59 10.00 7.73
CA PRO A 88 9.84 10.31 8.43
C PRO A 88 10.03 9.54 9.74
N ASP A 89 11.30 9.51 10.19
CA ASP A 89 11.70 8.91 11.48
C ASP A 89 11.39 7.41 11.59
N ASP A 90 11.66 6.67 10.49
CA ASP A 90 11.48 5.23 10.41
C ASP A 90 10.04 4.80 10.78
N THR A 91 9.05 5.59 10.35
CA THR A 91 7.63 5.37 10.64
C THR A 91 6.95 4.68 9.46
N ILE A 92 6.12 3.72 9.76
CA ILE A 92 5.21 3.04 8.82
C ILE A 92 3.77 3.34 9.24
N LEU A 93 3.00 3.97 8.34
CA LEU A 93 1.55 4.04 8.45
C LEU A 93 0.98 2.82 7.75
N TYR A 94 -0.05 2.19 8.31
CA TYR A 94 -0.64 1.00 7.71
C TYR A 94 -2.13 0.91 8.03
N ASN A 95 -2.89 0.34 7.11
CA ASN A 95 -4.29 0.03 7.35
C ASN A 95 -4.43 -0.98 8.47
N LYS A 96 -5.34 -0.71 9.40
CA LYS A 96 -5.69 -1.63 10.48
C LYS A 96 -7.18 -1.88 10.50
N CYS A 97 -7.56 -3.12 10.30
CA CYS A 97 -8.92 -3.59 10.50
C CYS A 97 -9.15 -3.86 12.01
N TYR A 98 -10.18 -3.22 12.58
CA TYR A 98 -10.56 -3.41 13.98
C TYR A 98 -11.79 -4.30 14.15
N ASP A 99 -12.56 -4.51 13.09
CA ASP A 99 -13.74 -5.37 13.12
C ASP A 99 -13.35 -6.82 12.80
N SER A 100 -13.39 -7.68 13.82
CA SER A 100 -13.08 -9.10 13.65
C SER A 100 -14.09 -9.88 12.80
N ASN A 101 -15.21 -9.27 12.43
CA ASN A 101 -16.18 -9.86 11.51
C ASN A 101 -15.95 -9.40 10.05
N ASP A 102 -15.06 -8.44 9.82
CA ASP A 102 -14.71 -8.02 8.45
C ASP A 102 -13.89 -9.13 7.77
N GLU A 103 -14.23 -9.43 6.53
CA GLU A 103 -13.56 -10.47 5.73
C GLU A 103 -12.05 -10.23 5.52
N GLN A 104 -11.58 -8.98 5.71
CA GLN A 104 -10.18 -8.61 5.59
C GLN A 104 -9.41 -8.66 6.92
N TYR A 105 -10.10 -8.93 8.05
CA TYR A 105 -9.51 -8.82 9.38
C TYR A 105 -8.25 -9.67 9.55
N GLU A 106 -8.32 -10.94 9.19
CA GLU A 106 -7.20 -11.88 9.38
C GLU A 106 -5.98 -11.50 8.52
N ASP A 107 -6.19 -11.03 7.30
CA ASP A 107 -5.10 -10.65 6.41
C ASP A 107 -4.43 -9.34 6.87
N PHE A 108 -5.20 -8.35 7.34
CA PHE A 108 -4.63 -7.13 7.93
C PHE A 108 -3.99 -7.37 9.31
N LEU A 109 -4.44 -8.36 10.06
CA LEU A 109 -3.76 -8.79 11.28
C LEU A 109 -2.39 -9.41 10.95
N ALA A 110 -2.33 -10.27 9.94
CA ALA A 110 -1.09 -10.86 9.46
C ALA A 110 -0.12 -9.78 8.91
N LEU A 111 -0.62 -8.77 8.18
CA LEU A 111 0.18 -7.61 7.78
C LEU A 111 0.80 -6.90 9.00
N GLU A 112 0.01 -6.64 10.05
CA GLU A 112 0.54 -5.98 11.25
C GLU A 112 1.66 -6.82 11.90
N GLU A 113 1.53 -8.14 11.95
CA GLU A 113 2.57 -9.04 12.48
C GLU A 113 3.83 -9.00 11.61
N GLU A 114 3.67 -9.00 10.29
CA GLU A 114 4.76 -8.87 9.33
C GLU A 114 5.51 -7.54 9.53
N LEU A 115 4.79 -6.42 9.63
CA LEU A 115 5.37 -5.09 9.88
C LEU A 115 6.10 -5.01 11.24
N ARG A 116 5.57 -5.65 12.29
CA ARG A 116 6.22 -5.71 13.62
C ARG A 116 7.55 -6.49 13.59
N ALA A 117 7.66 -7.47 12.71
CA ALA A 117 8.89 -8.25 12.54
C ALA A 117 9.99 -7.48 11.81
N LEU A 118 9.65 -6.45 11.02
CA LEU A 118 10.59 -5.67 10.25
C LEU A 118 11.57 -4.89 11.14
N ARG A 119 12.77 -4.68 10.61
CA ARG A 119 13.82 -3.87 11.22
C ARG A 119 14.35 -2.88 10.20
N THR A 120 14.69 -1.70 10.68
CA THR A 120 15.42 -0.69 9.89
C THR A 120 16.82 -1.21 9.52
N THR A 121 17.51 -0.55 8.62
CA THR A 121 18.91 -0.85 8.30
C THR A 121 19.84 -0.74 9.52
N GLY A 122 19.45 0.03 10.54
CA GLY A 122 20.12 0.14 11.83
C GLY A 122 19.72 -0.92 12.86
N GLY A 123 18.91 -1.93 12.48
CA GLY A 123 18.48 -3.02 13.35
C GLY A 123 17.37 -2.67 14.35
N LYS A 124 16.82 -1.44 14.30
CA LYS A 124 15.74 -1.02 15.18
C LYS A 124 14.37 -1.39 14.59
N PRO A 125 13.34 -1.63 15.43
CA PRO A 125 11.98 -1.75 14.92
C PRO A 125 11.52 -0.44 14.27
N TYR A 126 10.63 -0.54 13.28
CA TYR A 126 9.91 0.62 12.77
C TYR A 126 8.88 1.11 13.79
N ARG A 127 8.60 2.42 13.77
CA ARG A 127 7.45 2.97 14.47
C ARG A 127 6.21 2.70 13.63
N LEU A 128 5.26 1.94 14.15
CA LEU A 128 4.03 1.61 13.47
C LEU A 128 2.90 2.56 13.90
N VAL A 129 2.21 3.14 12.93
CA VAL A 129 1.06 4.03 13.14
C VAL A 129 -0.13 3.47 12.37
N PRO A 130 -1.13 2.92 13.07
CA PRO A 130 -2.30 2.37 12.39
C PRO A 130 -3.19 3.50 11.88
N LEU A 131 -3.63 3.37 10.62
CA LEU A 131 -4.74 4.11 10.05
C LEU A 131 -6.01 3.26 10.21
N PRO A 132 -7.14 3.84 10.60
CA PRO A 132 -8.38 3.10 10.69
C PRO A 132 -8.78 2.61 9.29
N GLN A 133 -9.29 1.39 9.20
CA GLN A 133 -9.91 0.95 7.95
C GLN A 133 -11.33 1.52 7.87
N PRO A 134 -11.75 2.09 6.72
CA PRO A 134 -13.14 2.44 6.50
C PRO A 134 -14.04 1.21 6.64
N ALA A 135 -15.24 1.39 7.20
CA ALA A 135 -16.25 0.36 7.14
C ALA A 135 -16.57 0.01 5.67
N ALA A 136 -16.88 -1.25 5.40
CA ALA A 136 -17.09 -1.75 4.05
C ALA A 136 -18.12 -0.90 3.27
N ILE A 137 -17.78 -0.56 2.05
CA ILE A 137 -18.59 0.18 1.09
C ILE A 137 -18.83 -0.74 -0.11
N TYR A 138 -20.04 -0.74 -0.64
CA TYR A 138 -20.44 -1.53 -1.79
C TYR A 138 -20.87 -0.64 -2.95
N ASP A 139 -20.82 -1.16 -4.18
CA ASP A 139 -21.08 -0.41 -5.42
C ASP A 139 -22.46 0.26 -5.49
N ASN A 140 -23.44 -0.21 -4.71
CA ASN A 140 -24.77 0.41 -4.58
C ASN A 140 -24.85 1.57 -3.58
N GLY A 141 -23.71 1.97 -2.97
CA GLY A 141 -23.65 2.98 -1.92
C GLY A 141 -24.21 2.54 -0.56
N GLY A 142 -24.53 1.24 -0.41
CA GLY A 142 -25.04 0.65 0.83
C GLY A 142 -23.94 0.10 1.74
N THR A 143 -24.37 -0.30 2.94
CA THR A 143 -23.55 -1.00 3.92
C THR A 143 -23.96 -2.48 4.01
N LEU A 144 -23.21 -3.28 4.78
CA LEU A 144 -23.57 -4.69 5.02
C LEU A 144 -25.00 -4.88 5.52
N SER A 145 -25.53 -3.90 6.28
CA SER A 145 -26.92 -3.93 6.80
C SER A 145 -27.97 -3.76 5.71
N ASP A 146 -27.60 -3.21 4.57
CA ASP A 146 -28.50 -2.92 3.45
C ASP A 146 -28.58 -4.09 2.46
N ARG A 147 -27.76 -5.12 2.63
CA ARG A 147 -27.74 -6.31 1.78
C ARG A 147 -29.03 -7.12 1.90
N LYS A 148 -29.61 -7.41 0.72
CA LYS A 148 -30.59 -8.49 0.59
C LYS A 148 -29.84 -9.79 0.24
N GLU A 149 -30.34 -10.93 0.68
CA GLU A 149 -29.68 -12.24 0.51
C GLU A 149 -29.32 -12.64 -0.95
N ASP A 150 -29.81 -11.90 -1.93
CA ASP A 150 -29.65 -12.19 -3.37
C ASP A 150 -28.86 -11.10 -4.14
N ASP A 151 -28.33 -10.09 -3.45
CA ASP A 151 -27.63 -8.97 -4.09
C ASP A 151 -26.12 -9.22 -4.09
N SER A 152 -25.55 -9.51 -5.25
CA SER A 152 -24.12 -9.69 -5.48
C SER A 152 -23.40 -8.34 -5.66
N TYR A 153 -23.49 -7.45 -4.67
CA TYR A 153 -22.73 -6.19 -4.72
C TYR A 153 -21.26 -6.44 -4.43
N GLU A 154 -20.41 -5.89 -5.26
CA GLU A 154 -18.96 -5.94 -5.05
C GLU A 154 -18.54 -4.93 -3.97
N ARG A 155 -17.61 -5.32 -3.12
CA ARG A 155 -16.99 -4.42 -2.17
C ARG A 155 -16.06 -3.47 -2.91
N LEU A 156 -16.21 -2.18 -2.67
CA LEU A 156 -15.34 -1.17 -3.22
C LEU A 156 -14.06 -1.02 -2.37
N PRO A 157 -12.91 -0.73 -2.97
CA PRO A 157 -11.71 -0.43 -2.21
C PRO A 157 -11.90 0.87 -1.43
N ALA A 158 -11.59 0.84 -0.15
CA ALA A 158 -11.66 2.01 0.70
C ALA A 158 -10.51 1.99 1.70
N THR A 159 -9.67 3.01 1.65
CA THR A 159 -8.47 3.11 2.47
C THR A 159 -8.08 4.56 2.71
N TYR A 160 -7.56 4.87 3.91
CA TYR A 160 -6.95 6.17 4.19
C TYR A 160 -5.44 6.20 3.88
N ALA A 161 -4.84 5.09 3.50
CA ALA A 161 -3.42 5.03 3.15
C ALA A 161 -3.13 5.66 1.78
N ASP A 162 -4.09 5.65 0.87
CA ASP A 162 -3.95 6.25 -0.47
C ASP A 162 -4.11 7.78 -0.42
N PHE A 163 -3.26 8.43 0.36
CA PHE A 163 -3.20 9.89 0.46
C PHE A 163 -2.14 10.48 -0.46
N LEU A 164 -2.37 11.72 -0.89
CA LEU A 164 -1.42 12.48 -1.72
C LEU A 164 -0.70 13.53 -0.87
N ILE A 165 0.64 13.52 -0.90
CA ILE A 165 1.48 14.54 -0.29
C ILE A 165 1.77 15.62 -1.31
N ILE A 166 1.44 16.87 -0.98
CA ILE A 166 1.77 18.06 -1.78
C ILE A 166 2.53 19.07 -0.92
N ASN A 167 3.00 20.16 -1.53
CA ASN A 167 3.73 21.21 -0.81
C ASN A 167 2.90 21.82 0.33
N GLY A 168 3.23 21.43 1.56
CA GLY A 168 2.61 21.98 2.77
C GLY A 168 1.25 21.38 3.14
N ALA A 169 0.80 20.30 2.47
CA ALA A 169 -0.44 19.63 2.81
C ALA A 169 -0.40 18.12 2.50
N VAL A 170 -1.28 17.37 3.15
CA VAL A 170 -1.61 15.98 2.81
C VAL A 170 -3.10 15.95 2.47
N ILE A 171 -3.43 15.42 1.30
CA ILE A 171 -4.80 15.23 0.85
C ILE A 171 -5.18 13.79 1.16
N VAL A 172 -6.13 13.61 2.08
CA VAL A 172 -6.60 12.30 2.55
C VAL A 172 -7.99 12.04 1.97
N PRO A 173 -8.26 10.84 1.43
CA PRO A 173 -9.60 10.48 0.99
C PRO A 173 -10.58 10.45 2.19
N THR A 174 -11.85 10.68 1.93
CA THR A 174 -12.91 10.61 2.94
C THR A 174 -14.07 9.75 2.42
N TYR A 175 -14.74 9.05 3.33
CA TYR A 175 -15.74 8.05 2.98
C TYR A 175 -17.11 8.34 3.60
N ASN A 176 -17.34 9.59 4.02
CA ASN A 176 -18.56 9.98 4.75
C ASN A 176 -18.78 9.16 6.04
N GLN A 177 -17.67 8.81 6.70
CA GLN A 177 -17.62 8.07 7.95
C GLN A 177 -16.92 8.96 9.01
N PRO A 178 -17.64 9.89 9.66
CA PRO A 178 -17.06 11.03 10.40
C PRO A 178 -16.02 10.65 11.46
N ASP A 179 -16.19 9.52 12.14
CA ASP A 179 -15.26 9.07 13.19
C ASP A 179 -13.97 8.53 12.56
N ASN A 180 -14.07 7.73 11.51
CA ASN A 180 -12.93 7.19 10.77
C ASN A 180 -12.19 8.31 10.01
N ASP A 181 -12.94 9.16 9.28
CA ASP A 181 -12.38 10.29 8.53
C ASP A 181 -11.59 11.22 9.46
N LYS A 182 -12.13 11.50 10.66
CA LYS A 182 -11.45 12.32 11.68
C LYS A 182 -10.23 11.60 12.31
N ALA A 183 -10.31 10.30 12.49
CA ALA A 183 -9.21 9.52 13.07
C ALA A 183 -8.03 9.42 12.12
N ALA A 184 -8.27 9.25 10.82
CA ALA A 184 -7.25 9.20 9.78
C ALA A 184 -6.48 10.52 9.61
N CYS A 185 -7.07 11.67 9.99
CA CYS A 185 -6.44 12.99 9.90
C CYS A 185 -5.67 13.43 11.16
N LYS A 186 -5.48 12.57 12.16
CA LYS A 186 -4.75 12.86 13.41
C LYS A 186 -3.31 12.38 13.36
#